data_1ecb28f0444482c578e64544fad5f471
#
_entry.id   1ecb28f0444482c578e64544fad5f471
#
_cell.length_a   1.000
_cell.length_b   1.000
_cell.length_c   1.000
_cell.angle_alpha   90.00
_cell.angle_beta   90.00
_cell.angle_gamma   90.00
#
_symmetry.space_group_name_H-M   'P 1'
#
loop_
_entity.id
_entity.type
_entity.pdbx_description
1 polymer ?
#
loop_
_entity_poly.entity_id
_entity_poly.type
_entity_poly.pdbx_seq_one_letter_code
_entity_poly.pdbx_strand_id
1 'polypeptide(L)'
;GEAKGGSDLNFGSYGLKALEPERITARQIEAARRAITRHIKRQGRLWIRIFPDVPVTKKPAEVRQGKGKGSVEYWAAKVKPGRIMFELDGVPGPIAAVAFQRAAMKLPIKTKVVARLGDTSHLGAS
;
A
#
# COMPACT_ATOMS: atom_id res chain seq x y z
N GLY A 1 4.40 -6.99 -15.44
CA GLY A 1 3.12 -7.60 -15.60
C GLY A 1 2.20 -7.36 -14.43
N GLU A 2 0.99 -7.78 -14.58
CA GLU A 2 0.02 -7.61 -13.53
C GLU A 2 0.25 -8.62 -12.41
N ALA A 3 -0.27 -8.27 -11.25
CA ALA A 3 -0.21 -9.17 -10.12
C ALA A 3 -1.04 -10.41 -10.41
N LYS A 4 -0.50 -11.57 -10.05
CA LYS A 4 -1.22 -12.82 -10.24
C LYS A 4 -1.97 -13.23 -9.00
N GLY A 5 -1.55 -12.79 -7.86
CA GLY A 5 -2.26 -13.00 -6.62
C GLY A 5 -2.46 -11.68 -5.94
N GLY A 6 -3.43 -11.63 -5.04
CA GLY A 6 -3.68 -10.43 -4.29
C GLY A 6 -4.34 -9.33 -5.08
N SER A 7 -4.98 -9.66 -6.20
CA SER A 7 -5.68 -8.67 -7.01
C SER A 7 -7.16 -8.55 -6.66
N ASP A 8 -7.64 -9.41 -5.79
CA ASP A 8 -9.04 -9.40 -5.36
C ASP A 8 -9.13 -9.11 -3.87
N LEU A 9 -10.26 -8.52 -3.47
CA LEU A 9 -10.53 -8.33 -2.05
C LEU A 9 -10.86 -9.66 -1.42
N ASN A 10 -10.17 -9.98 -0.33
CA ASN A 10 -10.37 -11.23 0.37
C ASN A 10 -10.95 -11.05 1.75
N PHE A 11 -10.68 -9.93 2.38
CA PHE A 11 -11.02 -9.74 3.79
C PHE A 11 -12.01 -8.62 4.01
N GLY A 12 -11.91 -7.55 3.26
CA GLY A 12 -12.70 -6.37 3.52
C GLY A 12 -13.67 -6.05 2.39
N SER A 13 -14.46 -5.02 2.61
CA SER A 13 -15.40 -4.54 1.63
C SER A 13 -14.78 -3.51 0.68
N TYR A 14 -13.70 -2.89 1.09
CA TYR A 14 -13.01 -1.86 0.29
C TYR A 14 -11.52 -2.11 0.31
N GLY A 15 -10.87 -1.71 -0.76
CA GLY A 15 -9.43 -1.92 -0.85
C GLY A 15 -8.75 -0.81 -1.63
N LEU A 16 -7.44 -0.71 -1.43
CA LEU A 16 -6.59 0.21 -2.16
C LEU A 16 -5.71 -0.61 -3.09
N LYS A 17 -5.89 -0.40 -4.38
CA LYS A 17 -5.22 -1.19 -5.41
C LYS A 17 -4.12 -0.38 -6.06
N ALA A 18 -2.98 -1.01 -6.28
CA ALA A 18 -1.86 -0.41 -6.99
C ALA A 18 -2.15 -0.40 -8.48
N LEU A 19 -1.85 0.71 -9.14
CA LEU A 19 -2.00 0.84 -10.58
C LEU A 19 -0.66 0.83 -11.30
N GLU A 20 0.43 0.89 -10.57
CA GLU A 20 1.77 0.93 -11.14
C GLU A 20 2.67 -0.04 -10.40
N PRO A 21 3.74 -0.53 -11.07
CA PRO A 21 4.73 -1.36 -10.35
C PRO A 21 5.66 -0.44 -9.57
N GLU A 22 6.01 -0.85 -8.36
CA GLU A 22 6.95 -0.08 -7.56
C GLU A 22 7.38 -0.88 -6.34
N ARG A 23 8.45 -0.43 -5.74
CA ARG A 23 8.84 -0.89 -4.41
C ARG A 23 8.34 0.12 -3.40
N ILE A 24 7.62 -0.38 -2.42
CA ILE A 24 7.04 0.46 -1.38
C ILE A 24 7.77 0.14 -0.09
N THR A 25 8.40 1.14 0.49
CA THR A 25 9.24 0.94 1.66
C THR A 25 8.41 0.67 2.90
N ALA A 26 9.03 0.00 3.86
CA ALA A 26 8.37 -0.24 5.14
C ALA A 26 7.89 1.07 5.76
N ARG A 27 8.68 2.12 5.62
CA ARG A 27 8.30 3.44 6.15
C ARG A 27 7.06 3.99 5.46
N GLN A 28 6.96 3.81 4.14
CA GLN A 28 5.79 4.26 3.41
C GLN A 28 4.56 3.45 3.79
N ILE A 29 4.72 2.14 3.95
CA ILE A 29 3.61 1.29 4.38
C ILE A 29 3.12 1.74 5.75
N GLU A 30 4.03 2.00 6.66
CA GLU A 30 3.65 2.44 8.00
C GLU A 30 2.97 3.81 7.97
N ALA A 31 3.47 4.73 7.15
CA ALA A 31 2.86 6.04 7.03
C ALA A 31 1.42 5.93 6.48
N ALA A 32 1.23 5.07 5.48
CA ALA A 32 -0.10 4.84 4.93
C ALA A 32 -1.02 4.23 5.96
N ARG A 33 -0.53 3.23 6.71
CA ARG A 33 -1.31 2.61 7.76
C ARG A 33 -1.77 3.63 8.79
N ARG A 34 -0.87 4.51 9.21
CA ARG A 34 -1.21 5.52 10.18
C ARG A 34 -2.25 6.50 9.66
N ALA A 35 -2.13 6.86 8.38
CA ALA A 35 -3.10 7.75 7.77
C ALA A 35 -4.50 7.13 7.78
N ILE A 36 -4.58 5.84 7.46
CA ILE A 36 -5.85 5.14 7.46
C ILE A 36 -6.42 5.08 8.87
N THR A 37 -5.64 4.59 9.82
CA THR A 37 -6.14 4.38 11.19
C THR A 37 -6.52 5.69 11.84
N ARG A 38 -5.80 6.76 11.53
CA ARG A 38 -6.15 8.07 12.08
C ARG A 38 -7.52 8.53 11.57
N HIS A 39 -7.82 8.26 10.32
CA HIS A 39 -9.07 8.71 9.74
C HIS A 39 -10.26 7.88 10.21
N ILE A 40 -10.10 6.55 10.22
CA ILE A 40 -11.20 5.69 10.64
C ILE A 40 -11.33 5.63 12.16
N LYS A 41 -10.30 6.11 12.85
CA LYS A 41 -10.23 6.11 14.29
C LYS A 41 -10.36 4.68 14.79
N ARG A 42 -11.22 4.25 15.52
CA ARG A 42 -11.28 2.87 15.99
C ARG A 42 -12.40 2.08 15.35
N GLN A 43 -12.94 2.63 14.27
CA GLN A 43 -14.00 1.92 13.57
C GLN A 43 -13.40 0.92 12.60
N GLY A 44 -14.08 -0.21 12.47
CA GLY A 44 -13.75 -1.16 11.44
C GLY A 44 -12.44 -1.88 11.67
N ARG A 45 -11.95 -2.43 10.57
CA ARG A 45 -10.78 -3.28 10.60
C ARG A 45 -9.96 -3.07 9.35
N LEU A 46 -8.65 -3.04 9.52
CA LEU A 46 -7.69 -2.82 8.44
C LEU A 46 -6.83 -4.05 8.27
N TRP A 47 -6.65 -4.49 7.03
CA TRP A 47 -5.68 -5.52 6.67
C TRP A 47 -4.64 -4.90 5.77
N ILE A 48 -3.38 -5.17 6.06
CA ILE A 48 -2.26 -4.78 5.22
C ILE A 48 -1.83 -6.02 4.46
N ARG A 49 -1.94 -5.99 3.14
CA ARG A 49 -1.72 -7.17 2.32
C ARG A 49 -0.39 -7.18 1.59
N ILE A 50 0.47 -6.24 1.91
CA ILE A 50 1.84 -6.22 1.38
C ILE A 50 2.78 -6.24 2.57
N PHE A 51 3.93 -6.85 2.36
CA PHE A 51 4.92 -6.98 3.41
C PHE A 51 6.27 -6.57 2.87
N PRO A 52 7.05 -5.79 3.62
CA PRO A 52 8.36 -5.32 3.14
C PRO A 52 9.42 -6.39 3.36
N ASP A 53 9.45 -7.39 2.49
CA ASP A 53 10.36 -8.51 2.62
C ASP A 53 11.54 -8.45 1.65
N VAL A 54 11.65 -7.41 0.84
CA VAL A 54 12.75 -7.26 -0.10
C VAL A 54 13.78 -6.31 0.50
N PRO A 55 15.00 -6.77 0.76
CA PRO A 55 16.03 -5.87 1.26
C PRO A 55 16.56 -4.99 0.12
N VAL A 56 16.69 -3.72 0.38
CA VAL A 56 17.24 -2.79 -0.58
C VAL A 56 18.52 -2.22 -0.04
N THR A 57 19.60 -2.41 -0.78
CA THR A 57 20.92 -1.95 -0.37
C THR A 57 21.27 -0.74 -1.20
N LYS A 58 21.73 0.30 -0.54
CA LYS A 58 22.15 1.50 -1.22
C LYS A 58 23.65 1.50 -1.29
N LYS A 59 24.20 1.65 -2.49
CA LYS A 59 25.64 1.71 -2.65
C LYS A 59 26.09 3.14 -2.52
N PRO A 60 26.87 3.44 -1.49
CA PRO A 60 27.42 4.79 -1.38
C PRO A 60 28.48 5.02 -2.47
N ALA A 61 28.70 6.29 -2.76
CA ALA A 61 29.71 6.63 -3.75
C ALA A 61 31.08 6.15 -3.35
N GLU A 62 31.30 6.00 -2.06
CA GLU A 62 32.60 5.59 -1.55
C GLU A 62 32.77 4.09 -1.41
N VAL A 63 31.92 3.35 -2.05
CA VAL A 63 32.04 1.91 -1.98
C VAL A 63 33.41 1.41 -2.40
N ARG A 64 34.07 2.18 -3.22
CA ARG A 64 35.42 1.84 -3.63
C ARG A 64 36.39 1.68 -2.50
N GLN A 65 35.99 2.02 -1.31
CA GLN A 65 36.84 1.84 -0.14
C GLN A 65 37.04 0.38 0.22
N GLY A 66 36.43 -0.49 -0.53
CA GLY A 66 36.60 -1.90 -0.23
C GLY A 66 35.63 -2.43 0.78
N LYS A 67 34.81 -1.61 1.29
CA LYS A 67 33.76 -2.07 2.19
C LYS A 67 32.59 -2.62 1.40
N GLY A 68 32.79 -2.88 0.20
CA GLY A 68 31.84 -3.11 -0.85
C GLY A 68 30.52 -3.74 -0.51
N LYS A 69 30.46 -4.51 0.50
CA LYS A 69 29.22 -5.14 0.85
C LYS A 69 28.40 -4.16 1.65
N GLY A 70 27.43 -3.59 1.02
CA GLY A 70 26.53 -2.70 1.71
C GLY A 70 25.65 -3.46 2.68
N SER A 71 25.35 -2.85 3.79
CA SER A 71 24.35 -3.37 4.68
C SER A 71 22.98 -3.04 4.10
N VAL A 72 21.96 -3.71 4.62
CA VAL A 72 20.60 -3.42 4.21
C VAL A 72 20.25 -2.01 4.68
N GLU A 73 19.85 -1.16 3.74
CA GLU A 73 19.47 0.21 4.05
C GLU A 73 18.02 0.28 4.49
N TYR A 74 17.17 -0.49 3.85
CA TYR A 74 15.77 -0.51 4.20
C TYR A 74 15.10 -1.71 3.56
N TRP A 75 13.88 -1.96 3.97
CA TRP A 75 13.08 -3.06 3.46
C TRP A 75 11.93 -2.49 2.66
N ALA A 76 11.53 -3.21 1.62
CA ALA A 76 10.46 -2.77 0.75
C ALA A 76 9.61 -3.95 0.29
N ALA A 77 8.38 -3.66 -0.07
CA ALA A 77 7.50 -4.62 -0.71
C ALA A 77 7.54 -4.36 -2.21
N LYS A 78 7.67 -5.42 -3.01
CA LYS A 78 7.61 -5.30 -4.45
C LYS A 78 6.15 -5.45 -4.86
N VAL A 79 5.60 -4.40 -5.46
CA VAL A 79 4.18 -4.35 -5.79
C VAL A 79 4.03 -4.27 -7.29
N LYS A 80 3.09 -5.04 -7.82
CA LYS A 80 2.76 -5.05 -9.24
C LYS A 80 1.40 -4.41 -9.46
N PRO A 81 1.14 -3.92 -10.67
CA PRO A 81 -0.18 -3.34 -10.95
C PRO A 81 -1.28 -4.36 -10.68
N GLY A 82 -2.36 -3.91 -10.08
CA GLY A 82 -3.48 -4.77 -9.73
C GLY A 82 -3.43 -5.31 -8.32
N ARG A 83 -2.31 -5.17 -7.63
CA ARG A 83 -2.18 -5.69 -6.27
C ARG A 83 -3.02 -4.89 -5.30
N ILE A 84 -3.81 -5.57 -4.48
CA ILE A 84 -4.50 -4.94 -3.36
C ILE A 84 -3.50 -4.81 -2.21
N MET A 85 -3.27 -3.58 -1.79
CA MET A 85 -2.28 -3.31 -0.76
C MET A 85 -2.88 -3.23 0.63
N PHE A 86 -4.09 -2.68 0.73
CA PHE A 86 -4.79 -2.52 2.00
C PHE A 86 -6.26 -2.85 1.79
N GLU A 87 -6.90 -3.37 2.83
CA GLU A 87 -8.34 -3.60 2.81
C GLU A 87 -8.97 -3.05 4.08
N LEU A 88 -10.20 -2.58 3.95
CA LEU A 88 -10.97 -2.07 5.08
C LEU A 88 -12.34 -2.72 5.09
N ASP A 89 -12.85 -2.97 6.29
CA ASP A 89 -14.20 -3.43 6.49
C ASP A 89 -14.75 -2.76 7.74
N GLY A 90 -16.08 -2.73 7.83
CA GLY A 90 -16.72 -2.19 9.02
C GLY A 90 -16.77 -0.68 9.10
N VAL A 91 -16.52 0.02 7.99
CA VAL A 91 -16.66 1.48 7.92
C VAL A 91 -17.52 1.82 6.70
N PRO A 92 -18.23 2.95 6.75
CA PRO A 92 -18.99 3.39 5.57
C PRO A 92 -18.06 3.66 4.40
N GLY A 93 -18.58 3.45 3.18
CA GLY A 93 -17.80 3.67 1.97
C GLY A 93 -17.15 5.03 1.86
N PRO A 94 -17.88 6.13 2.11
CA PRO A 94 -17.25 7.45 2.04
C PRO A 94 -16.08 7.62 3.00
N ILE A 95 -16.16 7.02 4.18
CA ILE A 95 -15.06 7.09 5.14
C ILE A 95 -13.88 6.26 4.65
N ALA A 96 -14.15 5.06 4.12
CA ALA A 96 -13.09 4.23 3.56
C ALA A 96 -12.39 4.96 2.41
N ALA A 97 -13.17 5.62 1.54
CA ALA A 97 -12.60 6.32 0.40
C ALA A 97 -11.62 7.41 0.85
N VAL A 98 -12.02 8.21 1.83
CA VAL A 98 -11.14 9.29 2.31
C VAL A 98 -9.92 8.70 3.00
N ALA A 99 -10.10 7.65 3.79
CA ALA A 99 -8.97 7.01 4.47
C ALA A 99 -7.93 6.54 3.44
N PHE A 100 -8.38 5.90 2.36
CA PHE A 100 -7.47 5.42 1.33
C PHE A 100 -6.86 6.57 0.53
N GLN A 101 -7.60 7.66 0.31
CA GLN A 101 -7.01 8.81 -0.37
C GLN A 101 -5.88 9.39 0.46
N ARG A 102 -6.04 9.46 1.76
CA ARG A 102 -4.96 9.94 2.62
C ARG A 102 -3.78 8.99 2.64
N ALA A 103 -4.05 7.69 2.64
CA ALA A 103 -2.99 6.70 2.57
C ALA A 103 -2.23 6.81 1.25
N ALA A 104 -2.96 7.01 0.15
CA ALA A 104 -2.34 7.10 -1.17
C ALA A 104 -1.33 8.22 -1.24
N MET A 105 -1.55 9.31 -0.50
CA MET A 105 -0.62 10.42 -0.48
C MET A 105 0.72 10.06 0.15
N LYS A 106 0.79 8.94 0.87
CA LYS A 106 2.03 8.47 1.48
C LYS A 106 2.73 7.44 0.61
N LEU A 107 2.13 7.05 -0.50
CA LEU A 107 2.66 6.01 -1.36
C LEU A 107 3.20 6.62 -2.65
N PRO A 108 4.21 6.00 -3.24
CA PRO A 108 4.90 6.59 -4.41
C PRO A 108 4.26 6.20 -5.74
N ILE A 109 3.05 5.67 -5.74
CA ILE A 109 2.41 5.16 -6.95
C ILE A 109 0.98 5.62 -7.05
N LYS A 110 0.44 5.50 -8.24
CA LYS A 110 -0.99 5.72 -8.44
C LYS A 110 -1.77 4.55 -7.91
N THR A 111 -2.91 4.84 -7.35
CA THR A 111 -3.74 3.84 -6.69
C THR A 111 -5.18 4.05 -7.08
N LYS A 112 -6.01 3.05 -6.76
CA LYS A 112 -7.43 3.12 -6.99
C LYS A 112 -8.15 2.47 -5.83
N VAL A 113 -9.22 3.12 -5.38
CA VAL A 113 -10.08 2.54 -4.34
C VAL A 113 -11.09 1.63 -5.02
N VAL A 114 -11.22 0.41 -4.51
CA VAL A 114 -12.15 -0.57 -5.09
C VAL A 114 -13.07 -1.10 -4.01
N ALA A 115 -14.23 -1.59 -4.44
CA ALA A 115 -15.23 -2.16 -3.54
C ALA A 115 -15.53 -3.58 -3.99
N ARG A 116 -15.81 -4.44 -3.01
CA ARG A 116 -16.02 -5.86 -3.28
C ARG A 116 -17.24 -6.08 -4.18
N LEU A 117 -18.30 -5.33 -3.93
CA LEU A 117 -19.55 -5.56 -4.64
C LEU A 117 -19.68 -4.74 -5.92
N GLY A 118 -18.64 -4.03 -6.28
CA GLY A 118 -18.64 -3.27 -7.52
C GLY A 118 -19.35 -1.93 -7.45
N ASP A 119 -20.01 -1.62 -6.36
CA ASP A 119 -20.68 -0.34 -6.20
C ASP A 119 -19.67 0.67 -5.69
N THR A 120 -19.15 1.47 -6.61
CA THR A 120 -18.13 2.46 -6.25
C THR A 120 -18.65 3.88 -6.38
N SER A 121 -19.94 4.06 -6.48
CA SER A 121 -20.48 5.39 -6.70
C SER A 121 -20.11 6.36 -5.60
N HIS A 122 -19.98 5.90 -4.37
CA HIS A 122 -19.66 6.75 -3.24
C HIS A 122 -18.15 6.87 -3.01
N LEU A 123 -17.34 6.23 -3.84
CA LEU A 123 -15.88 6.28 -3.67
C LEU A 123 -15.26 7.44 -4.43
N GLY A 124 -16.04 8.14 -5.21
CA GLY A 124 -15.55 9.27 -5.97
C GLY A 124 -14.75 8.84 -7.18
N ALA A 125 -14.26 9.84 -7.90
CA ALA A 125 -13.38 9.58 -9.03
C ALA A 125 -12.06 9.09 -8.52
N SER A 126 -11.54 8.06 -9.10
CA SER A 126 -10.28 7.52 -8.63
C SER A 126 -9.37 7.15 -9.76
#